data_224338404b3c1684edf2279f2724d7d5
#
_entry.id   224338404b3c1684edf2279f2724d7d5
#
_cell.length_a   1.000
_cell.length_b   1.000
_cell.length_c   1.000
_cell.angle_alpha   90.00
_cell.angle_beta   90.00
_cell.angle_gamma   90.00
#
_symmetry.space_group_name_H-M   'P 1'
#
loop_
_entity.id
_entity.type
_entity.pdbx_description
1 polymer ?
#
loop_
_entity_poly.entity_id
_entity_poly.type
_entity_poly.pdbx_seq_one_letter_code
_entity_poly.pdbx_strand_id
1 'polypeptide(L)'
;MNFGCGSSREHAPESLKQWGIKAIVGGSFGEIFFGNCTMLGIPCLSISQDDVLWLQRAVGRDPKQPVNVDVERQEVRFGDRVIPARIPDGARNQLVSGAWSATGVLLDAGDAIEATAGRLPYVKGF
;
A
#
# COMPACT_ATOMS: atom_id res chain seq x y z
N MET A 1 -4.77 -15.84 -9.26
CA MET A 1 -5.13 -16.04 -7.85
C MET A 1 -5.19 -14.69 -7.16
N ASN A 2 -6.28 -14.43 -6.47
CA ASN A 2 -6.58 -13.16 -5.86
C ASN A 2 -6.09 -13.15 -4.40
N PHE A 3 -4.95 -12.53 -4.12
CA PHE A 3 -4.40 -12.48 -2.76
C PHE A 3 -5.25 -11.57 -1.86
N GLY A 4 -5.51 -12.01 -0.64
CA GLY A 4 -6.31 -11.24 0.32
C GLY A 4 -7.83 -11.33 0.12
N CYS A 5 -8.34 -12.18 -0.76
CA CYS A 5 -9.78 -12.31 -1.02
C CYS A 5 -10.56 -13.01 0.13
N GLY A 6 -9.87 -13.62 1.08
CA GLY A 6 -10.48 -14.34 2.20
C GLY A 6 -10.88 -13.46 3.39
N SER A 7 -10.49 -12.20 3.44
CA SER A 7 -10.77 -11.30 4.55
C SER A 7 -10.99 -9.86 4.10
N SER A 8 -12.14 -9.32 4.50
CA SER A 8 -12.46 -7.89 4.35
C SER A 8 -12.03 -7.05 5.56
N ARG A 9 -11.35 -7.64 6.53
CA ARG A 9 -10.96 -6.96 7.78
C ARG A 9 -9.61 -6.27 7.64
N GLU A 10 -9.50 -5.09 8.20
CA GLU A 10 -8.29 -4.29 8.30
C GLU A 10 -7.13 -5.02 9.01
N HIS A 11 -7.45 -5.93 9.93
CA HIS A 11 -6.46 -6.73 10.68
C HIS A 11 -5.56 -7.59 9.80
N ALA A 12 -6.01 -8.00 8.62
CA ALA A 12 -5.20 -8.83 7.71
C ALA A 12 -3.93 -8.10 7.23
N PRO A 13 -4.02 -6.90 6.61
CA PRO A 13 -2.82 -6.15 6.24
C PRO A 13 -2.08 -5.56 7.45
N GLU A 14 -2.78 -5.25 8.55
CA GLU A 14 -2.14 -4.75 9.77
C GLU A 14 -1.18 -5.78 10.37
N SER A 15 -1.57 -7.05 10.42
CA SER A 15 -0.69 -8.13 10.88
C SER A 15 0.58 -8.25 10.03
N LEU A 16 0.46 -8.10 8.70
CA LEU A 16 1.61 -8.09 7.80
C LEU A 16 2.53 -6.89 8.06
N LYS A 17 1.96 -5.72 8.32
CA LYS A 17 2.72 -4.53 8.68
C LYS A 17 3.49 -4.71 9.98
N GLN A 18 2.87 -5.29 11.00
CA GLN A 18 3.50 -5.59 12.29
C GLN A 18 4.64 -6.61 12.15
N TRP A 19 4.52 -7.54 11.21
CA TRP A 19 5.59 -8.47 10.86
C TRP A 19 6.75 -7.82 10.09
N GLY A 20 6.62 -6.54 9.73
CA GLY A 20 7.64 -5.79 9.02
C GLY A 20 7.56 -5.89 7.49
N ILE A 21 6.47 -6.39 6.95
CA ILE A 21 6.23 -6.41 5.50
C ILE A 21 6.08 -4.97 4.99
N LYS A 22 6.90 -4.60 4.02
CA LYS A 22 6.96 -3.24 3.46
C LYS A 22 6.21 -3.09 2.14
N ALA A 23 6.09 -4.16 1.37
CA ALA A 23 5.38 -4.19 0.09
C ALA A 23 4.90 -5.62 -0.21
N ILE A 24 3.90 -5.73 -1.06
CA ILE A 24 3.37 -7.02 -1.50
C ILE A 24 3.36 -7.03 -3.03
N VAL A 25 3.88 -8.09 -3.61
CA VAL A 25 3.90 -8.31 -5.07
C VAL A 25 3.14 -9.59 -5.38
N GLY A 26 2.22 -9.52 -6.31
CA GLY A 26 1.39 -10.67 -6.67
C GLY A 26 0.72 -10.55 -8.04
N GLY A 27 -0.05 -11.54 -8.43
CA GLY A 27 -0.78 -11.53 -9.69
C GLY A 27 -2.04 -10.65 -9.64
N SER A 28 -2.76 -10.70 -8.54
CA SER A 28 -3.94 -9.87 -8.27
C SER A 28 -4.24 -9.85 -6.77
N PHE A 29 -5.04 -8.88 -6.35
CA PHE A 29 -5.41 -8.67 -4.95
C PHE A 29 -6.92 -8.55 -4.77
N GLY A 30 -7.44 -8.97 -3.62
CA GLY A 30 -8.79 -8.64 -3.22
C GLY A 30 -8.94 -7.13 -3.06
N GLU A 31 -10.02 -6.56 -3.58
CA GLU A 31 -10.23 -5.12 -3.65
C GLU A 31 -10.17 -4.45 -2.26
N ILE A 32 -10.87 -5.02 -1.28
CA ILE A 32 -10.87 -4.50 0.08
C ILE A 32 -9.50 -4.63 0.74
N PHE A 33 -8.84 -5.77 0.56
CA PHE A 33 -7.48 -5.98 1.06
C PHE A 33 -6.50 -4.96 0.47
N PHE A 34 -6.56 -4.72 -0.84
CA PHE A 34 -5.75 -3.72 -1.52
C PHE A 34 -5.96 -2.31 -0.94
N GLY A 35 -7.24 -1.92 -0.75
CA GLY A 35 -7.58 -0.62 -0.16
C GLY A 35 -7.02 -0.46 1.26
N ASN A 36 -7.18 -1.47 2.10
CA ASN A 36 -6.66 -1.46 3.46
C ASN A 36 -5.12 -1.42 3.50
N CYS A 37 -4.44 -2.14 2.60
CA CYS A 37 -2.98 -2.05 2.45
C CYS A 37 -2.53 -0.63 2.09
N THR A 38 -3.21 0.01 1.14
CA THR A 38 -2.91 1.39 0.72
C THR A 38 -3.05 2.36 1.89
N MET A 39 -4.12 2.24 2.68
CA MET A 39 -4.36 3.07 3.89
C MET A 39 -3.29 2.87 4.97
N LEU A 40 -2.66 1.71 5.01
CA LEU A 40 -1.56 1.41 5.94
C LEU A 40 -0.17 1.75 5.38
N GLY A 41 -0.11 2.26 4.15
CA GLY A 41 1.15 2.59 3.48
C GLY A 41 1.91 1.37 2.96
N ILE A 42 1.21 0.26 2.70
CA ILE A 42 1.79 -0.95 2.12
C ILE A 42 1.42 -1.00 0.64
N PRO A 43 2.35 -0.75 -0.29
CA PRO A 43 2.09 -0.88 -1.70
C PRO A 43 1.84 -2.33 -2.10
N CYS A 44 0.80 -2.56 -2.90
CA CYS A 44 0.49 -3.84 -3.52
C CYS A 44 0.64 -3.69 -5.04
N LEU A 45 1.64 -4.33 -5.62
CA LEU A 45 1.93 -4.25 -7.05
C LEU A 45 1.55 -5.55 -7.74
N SER A 46 0.80 -5.43 -8.82
CA SER A 46 0.42 -6.56 -9.66
C SER A 46 1.45 -6.77 -10.77
N ILE A 47 1.89 -8.01 -10.95
CA ILE A 47 2.78 -8.46 -12.02
C ILE A 47 2.15 -9.65 -12.75
N SER A 48 2.71 -10.04 -13.89
CA SER A 48 2.22 -11.21 -14.62
C SER A 48 2.36 -12.49 -13.79
N GLN A 49 1.51 -13.48 -14.06
CA GLN A 49 1.57 -14.77 -13.36
C GLN A 49 2.90 -15.49 -13.60
N ASP A 50 3.47 -15.37 -14.78
CA ASP A 50 4.78 -15.94 -15.11
C ASP A 50 5.89 -15.28 -14.30
N ASP A 51 5.83 -13.95 -14.14
CA ASP A 51 6.78 -13.20 -13.32
C ASP A 51 6.63 -13.52 -11.83
N VAL A 52 5.42 -13.75 -11.33
CA VAL A 52 5.18 -14.23 -9.95
C VAL A 52 5.91 -15.54 -9.73
N LEU A 53 5.70 -16.52 -10.61
CA LEU A 53 6.34 -17.84 -10.50
C LEU A 53 7.86 -17.76 -10.62
N TRP A 54 8.36 -16.92 -11.53
CA TRP A 54 9.78 -16.68 -11.67
C TRP A 54 10.37 -16.06 -10.39
N LEU A 55 9.74 -15.00 -9.87
CA LEU A 55 10.21 -14.29 -8.68
C LEU A 55 10.23 -15.23 -7.45
N GLN A 56 9.20 -16.05 -7.26
CA GLN A 56 9.14 -17.02 -6.19
C GLN A 56 10.30 -18.02 -6.25
N ARG A 57 10.61 -18.53 -7.44
CA ARG A 57 11.75 -19.44 -7.65
C ARG A 57 13.09 -18.76 -7.43
N ALA A 58 13.23 -17.51 -7.89
CA ALA A 58 14.44 -16.73 -7.75
C ALA A 58 14.72 -16.39 -6.28
N VAL A 59 13.72 -15.94 -5.53
CA VAL A 59 13.83 -15.70 -4.08
C VAL A 59 14.12 -16.99 -3.32
N GLY A 60 13.52 -18.12 -3.73
CA GLY A 60 13.81 -19.42 -3.11
C GLY A 60 15.25 -19.89 -3.30
N ARG A 61 15.91 -19.48 -4.40
CA ARG A 61 17.33 -19.80 -4.66
C ARG A 61 18.29 -18.89 -3.89
N ASP A 62 17.93 -17.62 -3.75
CA ASP A 62 18.74 -16.63 -3.03
C ASP A 62 17.85 -15.75 -2.13
N PRO A 63 17.46 -16.27 -0.95
CA PRO A 63 16.57 -15.54 -0.03
C PRO A 63 17.23 -14.33 0.64
N LYS A 64 18.53 -14.14 0.48
CA LYS A 64 19.26 -12.99 1.03
C LYS A 64 19.28 -11.80 0.07
N GLN A 65 19.03 -12.05 -1.22
CA GLN A 65 19.00 -10.97 -2.20
C GLN A 65 17.74 -10.13 -2.01
N PRO A 66 17.87 -8.79 -1.90
CA PRO A 66 16.73 -7.92 -1.70
C PRO A 66 15.83 -7.83 -2.94
N VAL A 67 14.53 -7.78 -2.70
CA VAL A 67 13.53 -7.42 -3.72
C VAL A 67 13.25 -5.93 -3.59
N ASN A 68 13.56 -5.16 -4.61
CA ASN A 68 13.30 -3.73 -4.64
C ASN A 68 11.98 -3.46 -5.36
N VAL A 69 11.08 -2.75 -4.69
CA VAL A 69 9.78 -2.36 -5.24
C VAL A 69 9.76 -0.85 -5.44
N ASP A 70 9.65 -0.42 -6.70
CA ASP A 70 9.55 0.98 -7.07
C ASP A 70 8.10 1.31 -7.47
N VAL A 71 7.41 2.01 -6.59
CA VAL A 71 6.00 2.38 -6.79
C VAL A 71 5.86 3.48 -7.84
N GLU A 72 6.81 4.41 -7.89
CA GLU A 72 6.78 5.53 -8.82
C GLU A 72 7.00 5.07 -10.26
N ARG A 73 8.00 4.21 -10.47
CA ARG A 73 8.30 3.62 -11.78
C ARG A 73 7.44 2.41 -12.14
N GLN A 74 6.67 1.91 -11.18
CA GLN A 74 5.85 0.71 -11.32
C GLN A 74 6.68 -0.50 -11.79
N GLU A 75 7.74 -0.80 -11.05
CA GLU A 75 8.62 -1.91 -11.36
C GLU A 75 9.09 -2.64 -10.09
N VAL A 76 9.40 -3.92 -10.26
CA VAL A 76 9.99 -4.77 -9.24
C VAL A 76 11.35 -5.24 -9.74
N ARG A 77 12.38 -5.06 -8.94
CA ARG A 77 13.75 -5.47 -9.29
C ARG A 77 14.24 -6.58 -8.38
N PHE A 78 14.80 -7.59 -8.98
CA PHE A 78 15.50 -8.67 -8.31
C PHE A 78 16.79 -9.00 -9.07
N GLY A 79 17.94 -8.69 -8.47
CA GLY A 79 19.22 -8.75 -9.18
C GLY A 79 19.24 -7.81 -10.38
N ASP A 80 19.61 -8.35 -11.54
CA ASP A 80 19.66 -7.60 -12.80
C ASP A 80 18.32 -7.57 -13.54
N ARG A 81 17.30 -8.30 -13.04
CA ARG A 81 16.01 -8.35 -13.69
C ARG A 81 15.07 -7.26 -13.17
N VAL A 82 14.45 -6.56 -14.13
CA VAL A 82 13.40 -5.58 -13.90
C VAL A 82 12.09 -6.14 -14.42
N ILE A 83 11.09 -6.23 -13.54
CA ILE A 83 9.77 -6.73 -13.85
C ILE A 83 8.80 -5.56 -13.87
N PRO A 84 8.06 -5.32 -14.98
CA PRO A 84 7.03 -4.31 -15.01
C PRO A 84 5.89 -4.68 -14.07
N ALA A 85 5.45 -3.72 -13.26
CA ALA A 85 4.39 -3.91 -12.30
C ALA A 85 3.28 -2.88 -12.52
N ARG A 86 2.11 -3.13 -11.95
CA ARG A 86 0.95 -2.24 -12.05
C ARG A 86 0.40 -1.93 -10.67
N ILE A 87 0.03 -0.69 -10.49
CA ILE A 87 -0.73 -0.20 -9.35
C ILE A 87 -1.70 0.88 -9.85
N PRO A 88 -2.95 0.95 -9.37
CA PRO A 88 -3.87 2.02 -9.74
C PRO A 88 -3.30 3.40 -9.45
N ASP A 89 -3.51 4.37 -10.35
CA ASP A 89 -2.92 5.70 -10.26
C ASP A 89 -3.28 6.44 -8.96
N GLY A 90 -4.51 6.30 -8.50
CA GLY A 90 -4.94 6.87 -7.22
C GLY A 90 -4.13 6.36 -6.03
N ALA A 91 -3.95 5.05 -5.94
CA ALA A 91 -3.16 4.42 -4.88
C ALA A 91 -1.66 4.77 -5.01
N ARG A 92 -1.13 4.80 -6.24
CA ARG A 92 0.24 5.23 -6.50
C ARG A 92 0.49 6.65 -6.00
N ASN A 93 -0.39 7.59 -6.36
CA ASN A 93 -0.26 8.98 -5.94
C ASN A 93 -0.34 9.14 -4.43
N GLN A 94 -1.23 8.43 -3.76
CA GLN A 94 -1.32 8.43 -2.30
C GLN A 94 -0.06 7.89 -1.64
N LEU A 95 0.50 6.81 -2.14
CA LEU A 95 1.71 6.18 -1.59
C LEU A 95 2.95 7.04 -1.81
N VAL A 96 3.11 7.61 -3.00
CA VAL A 96 4.26 8.47 -3.36
C VAL A 96 4.22 9.80 -2.61
N SER A 97 3.04 10.43 -2.48
CA SER A 97 2.88 11.70 -1.77
C SER A 97 2.87 11.57 -0.24
N GLY A 98 2.74 10.35 0.29
CA GLY A 98 2.55 10.13 1.72
C GLY A 98 1.13 10.41 2.23
N ALA A 99 0.19 10.74 1.35
CA ALA A 99 -1.20 11.04 1.70
C ALA A 99 -2.08 9.79 1.92
N TRP A 100 -1.47 8.65 2.17
CA TRP A 100 -2.17 7.41 2.49
C TRP A 100 -2.72 7.36 3.92
N SER A 101 -2.21 8.20 4.82
CA SER A 101 -2.67 8.30 6.20
C SER A 101 -3.71 9.42 6.33
N ALA A 102 -4.97 9.05 6.51
CA ALA A 102 -6.04 10.01 6.76
C ALA A 102 -5.77 10.87 8.02
N THR A 103 -5.18 10.27 9.06
CA THR A 103 -4.77 10.98 10.29
C THR A 103 -3.70 12.01 10.00
N GLY A 104 -2.71 11.70 9.17
CA GLY A 104 -1.67 12.65 8.77
C GLY A 104 -2.27 13.85 8.03
N VAL A 105 -3.16 13.61 7.06
CA VAL A 105 -3.86 14.67 6.32
C VAL A 105 -4.69 15.57 7.24
N LEU A 106 -5.36 14.98 8.25
CA LEU A 106 -6.13 15.75 9.23
C LEU A 106 -5.23 16.58 10.15
N LEU A 107 -4.09 16.06 10.56
CA LEU A 107 -3.12 16.80 11.39
C LEU A 107 -2.53 18.00 10.65
N ASP A 108 -2.24 17.84 9.35
CA ASP A 108 -1.75 18.91 8.49
C ASP A 108 -2.82 19.99 8.21
N ALA A 109 -4.09 19.64 8.35
CA ALA A 109 -5.23 20.55 8.15
C ALA A 109 -5.72 21.23 9.45
N GLY A 110 -4.93 21.28 10.50
CA GLY A 110 -5.30 21.82 11.83
C GLY A 110 -5.97 23.19 11.75
N ASP A 111 -5.37 24.14 11.03
CA ASP A 111 -5.92 25.50 10.86
C ASP A 111 -7.30 25.52 10.19
N ALA A 112 -7.52 24.65 9.19
CA ALA A 112 -8.80 24.53 8.51
C ALA A 112 -9.88 23.90 9.42
N ILE A 113 -9.47 22.98 10.26
CA ILE A 113 -10.34 22.35 11.26
C ILE A 113 -10.76 23.35 12.32
N GLU A 114 -9.83 24.14 12.86
CA GLU A 114 -10.12 25.21 13.82
C GLU A 114 -11.02 26.29 13.22
N ALA A 115 -10.76 26.72 12.00
CA ALA A 115 -11.60 27.69 11.29
C ALA A 115 -13.03 27.17 11.07
N THR A 116 -13.18 25.87 10.83
CA THR A 116 -14.48 25.24 10.68
C THR A 116 -15.19 25.10 12.03
N ALA A 117 -14.50 24.62 13.05
CA ALA A 117 -15.01 24.52 14.41
C ALA A 117 -15.50 25.87 14.96
N GLY A 118 -14.77 26.95 14.66
CA GLY A 118 -15.15 28.31 15.05
C GLY A 118 -16.47 28.81 14.43
N ARG A 119 -16.92 28.22 13.32
CA ARG A 119 -18.18 28.54 12.64
C ARG A 119 -19.36 27.68 13.11
N LEU A 120 -19.08 26.58 13.80
CA LEU A 120 -20.11 25.64 14.25
C LEU A 120 -20.63 26.02 15.65
N PRO A 121 -21.92 26.37 15.82
CA PRO A 121 -22.45 26.85 17.09
C PRO A 121 -22.31 25.86 18.25
N TYR A 122 -22.42 24.57 17.95
CA TYR A 122 -22.41 23.50 18.96
C TYR A 122 -21.00 23.12 19.47
N VAL A 123 -19.93 23.61 18.83
CA VAL A 123 -18.56 23.38 19.28
C VAL A 123 -18.13 24.36 20.38
N LYS A 124 -18.82 25.49 20.50
CA LYS A 124 -18.53 26.54 21.51
C LYS A 124 -19.18 26.30 22.87
N GLY A 125 -19.81 25.17 23.06
CA GLY A 125 -20.57 24.83 24.26
C GLY A 125 -22.02 25.30 24.19
N PHE A 126 -22.85 24.64 24.94
CA PHE A 126 -24.27 24.99 25.09
C PHE A 126 -24.43 26.08 26.15
#